data_cb0833fdafcfebdecb4d4b070615430d
#
_entry.id   cb0833fdafcfebdecb4d4b070615430d
#
_cell.length_a   1.000
_cell.length_b   1.000
_cell.length_c   1.000
_cell.angle_alpha   90.00
_cell.angle_beta   90.00
_cell.angle_gamma   90.00
#
_symmetry.space_group_name_H-M   'P 1'
#
loop_
_entity.id
_entity.type
_entity.pdbx_description
1 polymer ?
#
loop_
_entity_poly.entity_id
_entity_poly.type
_entity_poly.pdbx_seq_one_letter_code
_entity_poly.pdbx_strand_id
1 'polypeptide(L)'
;LVLQVLQITRNVVVCVNLLDEAKKKNIKIDLDLLSEKLGVPVVGTIATKKKTLEELKIKIGFVAENKIDELVEYGSNEKIVKMSETIANEVIDKSVINLNKDRKIDKILTSKCFGIPIMIAMLGFIFWLTIIGANYPSKFLSRLFELGQERLESWFVAWNFPQFVSSLLINGVYQTVTWIISVMLPPMAIFFPLFTLLEDLGVLPRIAFNLDNFFRKAGTCGKQALTMCMGFGCNAAGVIGCRIMRSTRERMIAIVTNCFVPCNGRFPLLITIATIFFVGKFNGIVGSLVSTGVVLVVILLGIVLSLLISKILSCTLLKGESSGFILELPPYRKPQIGSILVRSVLDRTLFVLGRAISSAIPAGIVIWILANVQIDGVSMISYIAYFFDPVAKIMGLDGYILTAFIFGIPANEIVLPILLMMYMQSGCLIDISDSFRIGEILIENGWTMLTAINVMIFTLLHFPCMTTLLTIKKETNSSKWVWISFLIPTVCGMIICILTNFIYNIVEFF
;
A
#
# COMPACT_ATOMS: atom_id res chain seq x y z
N LEU A 1 -14.04 14.24 30.34
CA LEU A 1 -15.14 13.97 29.42
C LEU A 1 -16.41 13.51 30.15
N VAL A 2 -16.37 12.45 31.00
CA VAL A 2 -17.57 11.94 31.71
C VAL A 2 -18.22 13.05 32.57
N LEU A 3 -17.46 13.73 33.41
CA LEU A 3 -17.98 14.83 34.25
C LEU A 3 -18.56 15.98 33.40
N GLN A 4 -18.01 16.26 32.21
CA GLN A 4 -18.56 17.26 31.29
C GLN A 4 -19.91 16.82 30.70
N VAL A 5 -20.06 15.53 30.38
CA VAL A 5 -21.33 14.96 29.88
C VAL A 5 -22.40 15.00 30.99
N LEU A 6 -22.00 14.72 32.24
CA LEU A 6 -22.90 14.75 33.39
C LEU A 6 -23.44 16.15 33.73
N GLN A 7 -22.79 17.23 33.26
CA GLN A 7 -23.35 18.58 33.32
C GLN A 7 -24.52 18.81 32.36
N ILE A 8 -24.60 17.98 31.28
CA ILE A 8 -25.62 18.11 30.23
C ILE A 8 -26.79 17.17 30.50
N THR A 9 -26.49 15.95 30.96
CA THR A 9 -27.52 14.93 31.27
C THR A 9 -26.98 13.90 32.25
N ARG A 10 -27.85 13.42 33.14
CA ARG A 10 -27.57 12.27 34.02
C ARG A 10 -28.06 10.93 33.46
N ASN A 11 -28.77 10.93 32.34
CA ASN A 11 -29.23 9.74 31.69
C ASN A 11 -28.08 9.06 30.90
N VAL A 12 -27.07 8.63 31.64
CA VAL A 12 -25.79 8.12 31.11
C VAL A 12 -25.43 6.81 31.80
N VAL A 13 -24.94 5.86 31.02
CA VAL A 13 -24.23 4.67 31.52
C VAL A 13 -22.75 4.81 31.17
N VAL A 14 -21.88 4.75 32.17
CA VAL A 14 -20.43 4.82 31.95
C VAL A 14 -19.90 3.43 31.69
N CYS A 15 -19.33 3.22 30.51
CA CYS A 15 -18.74 1.95 30.11
C CYS A 15 -17.20 2.00 30.25
N VAL A 16 -16.66 1.25 31.21
CA VAL A 16 -15.22 1.08 31.41
C VAL A 16 -14.76 -0.14 30.59
N ASN A 17 -14.22 0.12 29.41
CA ASN A 17 -13.80 -0.94 28.50
C ASN A 17 -12.34 -1.37 28.75
N LEU A 18 -11.92 -2.47 28.12
CA LEU A 18 -10.56 -3.02 28.19
C LEU A 18 -10.14 -3.52 29.59
N LEU A 19 -11.08 -4.03 30.39
CA LEU A 19 -10.78 -4.59 31.71
C LEU A 19 -9.80 -5.79 31.68
N ASP A 20 -9.74 -6.53 30.60
CA ASP A 20 -8.74 -7.59 30.40
C ASP A 20 -7.32 -7.03 30.26
N GLU A 21 -7.15 -5.86 29.65
CA GLU A 21 -5.87 -5.17 29.59
C GLU A 21 -5.48 -4.55 30.92
N ALA A 22 -6.44 -3.94 31.63
CA ALA A 22 -6.24 -3.43 32.97
C ALA A 22 -5.76 -4.57 33.90
N LYS A 23 -6.42 -5.73 33.84
CA LYS A 23 -6.04 -6.91 34.64
C LYS A 23 -4.63 -7.44 34.30
N LYS A 24 -4.25 -7.45 33.00
CA LYS A 24 -2.89 -7.84 32.57
C LYS A 24 -1.81 -6.88 33.08
N LYS A 25 -2.14 -5.60 33.25
CA LYS A 25 -1.25 -4.58 33.78
C LYS A 25 -1.29 -4.47 35.30
N ASN A 26 -2.02 -5.35 35.98
CA ASN A 26 -2.29 -5.31 37.41
C ASN A 26 -2.94 -4.00 37.88
N ILE A 27 -3.73 -3.36 37.02
CA ILE A 27 -4.53 -2.20 37.35
C ILE A 27 -5.88 -2.72 37.84
N LYS A 28 -6.17 -2.48 39.12
CA LYS A 28 -7.48 -2.77 39.68
C LYS A 28 -8.29 -1.48 39.66
N ILE A 29 -9.50 -1.55 39.13
CA ILE A 29 -10.46 -0.45 39.09
C ILE A 29 -11.67 -0.87 39.90
N ASP A 30 -12.01 -0.09 40.91
CA ASP A 30 -13.23 -0.28 41.72
C ASP A 30 -14.40 0.37 40.95
N LEU A 31 -15.22 -0.47 40.30
CA LEU A 31 -16.34 0.00 39.49
C LEU A 31 -17.50 0.48 40.36
N ASP A 32 -17.68 -0.09 41.55
CA ASP A 32 -18.75 0.27 42.45
C ASP A 32 -18.46 1.63 43.05
N LEU A 33 -17.24 1.85 43.56
CA LEU A 33 -16.79 3.15 44.03
C LEU A 33 -16.84 4.23 42.93
N LEU A 34 -16.49 3.87 41.68
CA LEU A 34 -16.59 4.78 40.54
C LEU A 34 -18.04 5.16 40.26
N SER A 35 -18.98 4.20 40.36
CA SER A 35 -20.41 4.46 40.20
C SER A 35 -20.95 5.37 41.27
N GLU A 36 -20.54 5.17 42.53
CA GLU A 36 -20.90 6.02 43.67
C GLU A 36 -20.39 7.47 43.49
N LYS A 37 -19.11 7.62 43.12
CA LYS A 37 -18.48 8.96 42.93
C LYS A 37 -19.05 9.73 41.74
N LEU A 38 -19.46 9.05 40.68
CA LEU A 38 -20.08 9.67 39.49
C LEU A 38 -21.59 9.87 39.64
N GLY A 39 -22.24 9.12 40.52
CA GLY A 39 -23.70 9.14 40.74
C GLY A 39 -24.48 8.60 39.52
N VAL A 40 -23.85 7.76 38.69
CA VAL A 40 -24.45 7.11 37.50
C VAL A 40 -23.97 5.67 37.40
N PRO A 41 -24.75 4.77 36.77
CA PRO A 41 -24.35 3.40 36.60
C PRO A 41 -23.05 3.24 35.79
N VAL A 42 -22.12 2.45 36.33
CA VAL A 42 -20.86 2.10 35.68
C VAL A 42 -20.85 0.62 35.37
N VAL A 43 -20.44 0.24 34.18
CA VAL A 43 -20.32 -1.14 33.73
C VAL A 43 -18.91 -1.42 33.17
N GLY A 44 -18.29 -2.46 33.66
CA GLY A 44 -17.02 -2.92 33.18
C GLY A 44 -17.20 -3.87 31.99
N THR A 45 -16.54 -3.58 30.87
CA THR A 45 -16.70 -4.38 29.65
C THR A 45 -15.39 -4.86 29.08
N ILE A 46 -15.51 -5.95 28.31
CA ILE A 46 -14.51 -6.44 27.37
C ILE A 46 -15.26 -6.59 26.04
N ALA A 47 -15.14 -5.62 25.14
CA ALA A 47 -15.96 -5.50 23.94
C ALA A 47 -15.93 -6.76 23.03
N THR A 48 -14.90 -7.61 23.14
CA THR A 48 -14.78 -8.88 22.42
C THR A 48 -15.57 -10.02 23.06
N LYS A 49 -16.13 -9.85 24.29
CA LYS A 49 -16.88 -10.88 25.03
C LYS A 49 -18.36 -10.51 25.12
N LYS A 50 -19.23 -11.27 24.42
CA LYS A 50 -20.69 -11.03 24.40
C LYS A 50 -21.31 -10.91 25.80
N LYS A 51 -20.88 -11.73 26.76
CA LYS A 51 -21.42 -11.74 28.13
C LYS A 51 -21.34 -10.36 28.83
N THR A 52 -20.24 -9.64 28.64
CA THR A 52 -20.06 -8.30 29.27
C THR A 52 -20.89 -7.22 28.57
N LEU A 53 -21.30 -7.43 27.33
CA LEU A 53 -22.15 -6.51 26.59
C LEU A 53 -23.65 -6.70 26.95
N GLU A 54 -24.06 -7.88 27.42
CA GLU A 54 -25.43 -8.11 27.89
C GLU A 54 -25.71 -7.31 29.16
N GLU A 55 -24.78 -7.28 30.11
CA GLU A 55 -24.87 -6.47 31.29
C GLU A 55 -24.97 -4.98 30.98
N LEU A 56 -24.19 -4.51 30.02
CA LEU A 56 -24.26 -3.11 29.53
C LEU A 56 -25.64 -2.80 28.96
N LYS A 57 -26.24 -3.71 28.17
CA LYS A 57 -27.59 -3.54 27.61
C LYS A 57 -28.66 -3.43 28.69
N ILE A 58 -28.59 -4.26 29.71
CA ILE A 58 -29.52 -4.22 30.85
C ILE A 58 -29.46 -2.87 31.56
N LYS A 59 -28.23 -2.38 31.84
CA LYS A 59 -28.06 -1.07 32.50
C LYS A 59 -28.55 0.09 31.64
N ILE A 60 -28.35 0.02 30.31
CA ILE A 60 -28.87 1.02 29.36
C ILE A 60 -30.40 1.03 29.40
N GLY A 61 -31.05 -0.15 29.36
CA GLY A 61 -32.50 -0.27 29.48
C GLY A 61 -33.02 0.35 30.79
N PHE A 62 -32.38 0.05 31.92
CA PHE A 62 -32.73 0.60 33.21
C PHE A 62 -32.68 2.13 33.25
N VAL A 63 -31.60 2.74 32.71
CA VAL A 63 -31.47 4.22 32.65
C VAL A 63 -32.47 4.85 31.69
N ALA A 64 -32.82 4.17 30.60
CA ALA A 64 -33.81 4.64 29.65
C ALA A 64 -35.23 4.70 30.23
N GLU A 65 -35.56 3.76 31.12
CA GLU A 65 -36.85 3.70 31.82
C GLU A 65 -36.92 4.66 33.02
N ASN A 66 -35.79 4.86 33.73
CA ASN A 66 -35.70 5.68 34.94
C ASN A 66 -34.92 6.97 34.67
N LYS A 67 -35.51 7.89 33.93
CA LYS A 67 -34.86 9.18 33.61
C LYS A 67 -34.70 10.05 34.86
N ILE A 68 -33.51 10.66 34.96
CA ILE A 68 -33.14 11.60 36.04
C ILE A 68 -32.98 12.96 35.38
N ASP A 69 -33.76 13.96 35.82
CA ASP A 69 -33.76 15.33 35.27
C ASP A 69 -32.87 16.29 36.08
N GLU A 70 -32.31 15.84 37.22
CA GLU A 70 -31.41 16.69 38.02
C GLU A 70 -30.04 16.83 37.35
N LEU A 71 -29.63 18.05 37.10
CA LEU A 71 -28.31 18.38 36.55
C LEU A 71 -27.34 18.75 37.71
N VAL A 72 -26.08 18.36 37.58
CA VAL A 72 -25.02 18.70 38.55
C VAL A 72 -24.06 19.69 37.90
N GLU A 73 -23.90 20.83 38.52
CA GLU A 73 -22.97 21.86 38.08
C GLU A 73 -21.60 21.67 38.78
N TYR A 74 -20.58 21.26 37.99
CA TYR A 74 -19.22 21.03 38.51
C TYR A 74 -18.33 22.27 38.47
N GLY A 75 -18.82 23.42 37.95
CA GLY A 75 -18.11 24.68 37.84
C GLY A 75 -17.10 24.75 36.69
N SER A 76 -15.98 25.44 36.91
CA SER A 76 -15.00 25.70 35.85
C SER A 76 -14.27 24.44 35.38
N ASN A 77 -13.76 24.44 34.12
CA ASN A 77 -13.00 23.33 33.58
C ASN A 77 -11.80 22.91 34.44
N GLU A 78 -11.15 23.83 35.12
CA GLU A 78 -10.05 23.52 36.06
C GLU A 78 -10.50 22.70 37.27
N LYS A 79 -11.69 22.99 37.81
CA LYS A 79 -12.28 22.20 38.89
C LYS A 79 -12.64 20.79 38.44
N ILE A 80 -13.19 20.67 37.23
CA ILE A 80 -13.52 19.37 36.61
C ILE A 80 -12.27 18.51 36.42
N VAL A 81 -11.16 19.09 36.01
CA VAL A 81 -9.88 18.36 35.84
C VAL A 81 -9.39 17.86 37.19
N LYS A 82 -9.32 18.75 38.21
CA LYS A 82 -8.89 18.34 39.56
C LYS A 82 -9.80 17.27 40.17
N MET A 83 -11.11 17.40 40.02
CA MET A 83 -12.07 16.40 40.50
C MET A 83 -11.89 15.05 39.77
N SER A 84 -11.66 15.07 38.47
CA SER A 84 -11.40 13.83 37.70
C SER A 84 -10.12 13.13 38.15
N GLU A 85 -9.07 13.89 38.49
CA GLU A 85 -7.81 13.35 39.01
C GLU A 85 -7.99 12.73 40.39
N THR A 86 -8.77 13.40 41.27
CA THR A 86 -9.09 12.91 42.63
C THR A 86 -9.86 11.57 42.52
N ILE A 87 -10.94 11.54 41.74
CA ILE A 87 -11.74 10.31 41.56
C ILE A 87 -10.86 9.20 40.97
N ALA A 88 -10.03 9.49 39.95
CA ALA A 88 -9.16 8.46 39.34
C ALA A 88 -8.12 7.92 40.34
N ASN A 89 -7.59 8.75 41.25
CA ASN A 89 -6.63 8.29 42.25
C ASN A 89 -7.28 7.47 43.39
N GLU A 90 -8.53 7.72 43.72
CA GLU A 90 -9.27 6.95 44.73
C GLU A 90 -9.76 5.59 44.18
N VAL A 91 -10.19 5.55 42.91
CA VAL A 91 -10.79 4.39 42.28
C VAL A 91 -9.75 3.41 41.72
N ILE A 92 -8.55 3.90 41.35
CA ILE A 92 -7.51 3.07 40.70
C ILE A 92 -6.41 2.73 41.70
N ASP A 93 -6.29 1.43 42.02
CA ASP A 93 -5.14 0.91 42.78
C ASP A 93 -3.91 0.78 41.85
N LYS A 94 -2.94 1.69 42.05
CA LYS A 94 -1.70 1.77 41.28
C LYS A 94 -0.54 0.98 41.89
N SER A 95 -0.76 0.16 42.91
CA SER A 95 0.29 -0.43 43.75
C SER A 95 1.27 -1.35 43.02
N VAL A 96 0.93 -1.91 41.83
CA VAL A 96 1.83 -2.79 41.06
C VAL A 96 1.61 -2.63 39.55
N ILE A 97 1.96 -1.46 39.00
CA ILE A 97 1.89 -1.29 37.53
C ILE A 97 3.12 -1.91 36.87
N ASN A 98 2.98 -3.09 36.27
CA ASN A 98 4.06 -3.78 35.57
C ASN A 98 4.26 -3.24 34.13
N LEU A 99 4.56 -1.92 34.01
CA LEU A 99 4.83 -1.22 32.75
C LEU A 99 6.27 -1.45 32.22
N ASN A 100 7.09 -2.22 32.95
CA ASN A 100 8.53 -2.27 32.69
C ASN A 100 8.89 -3.01 31.38
N LYS A 101 8.11 -3.99 30.92
CA LYS A 101 8.42 -4.71 29.67
C LYS A 101 8.08 -3.90 28.43
N ASP A 102 6.87 -3.32 28.37
CA ASP A 102 6.41 -2.52 27.23
C ASP A 102 7.29 -1.25 27.09
N ARG A 103 7.61 -0.60 28.20
CA ARG A 103 8.51 0.58 28.22
C ARG A 103 9.94 0.24 27.75
N LYS A 104 10.48 -0.94 28.11
CA LYS A 104 11.81 -1.36 27.62
C LYS A 104 11.80 -1.59 26.11
N ILE A 105 10.78 -2.26 25.59
CA ILE A 105 10.62 -2.51 24.15
C ILE A 105 10.42 -1.17 23.42
N ASP A 106 9.56 -0.29 23.92
CA ASP A 106 9.32 1.03 23.36
C ASP A 106 10.59 1.87 23.34
N LYS A 107 11.40 1.85 24.41
CA LYS A 107 12.69 2.58 24.47
C LYS A 107 13.64 2.16 23.36
N ILE A 108 13.62 0.90 22.94
CA ILE A 108 14.44 0.39 21.82
C ILE A 108 13.81 0.75 20.49
N LEU A 109 12.51 0.48 20.31
CA LEU A 109 11.81 0.68 19.05
C LEU A 109 11.59 2.16 18.68
N THR A 110 11.48 3.06 19.69
CA THR A 110 11.33 4.50 19.47
C THR A 110 12.67 5.25 19.58
N SER A 111 13.78 4.55 19.75
CA SER A 111 15.11 5.13 19.78
C SER A 111 15.51 5.66 18.40
N LYS A 112 16.13 6.84 18.35
CA LYS A 112 16.65 7.42 17.08
C LYS A 112 17.71 6.57 16.43
N CYS A 113 18.51 5.83 17.20
CA CYS A 113 19.62 5.03 16.72
C CYS A 113 19.19 3.63 16.29
N PHE A 114 18.36 2.93 17.08
CA PHE A 114 17.94 1.55 16.82
C PHE A 114 16.59 1.44 16.14
N GLY A 115 15.69 2.40 16.34
CA GLY A 115 14.32 2.33 15.83
C GLY A 115 14.26 2.30 14.31
N ILE A 116 15.02 3.14 13.60
CA ILE A 116 15.03 3.18 12.13
C ILE A 116 15.63 1.90 11.52
N PRO A 117 16.82 1.42 11.94
CA PRO A 117 17.36 0.15 11.46
C PRO A 117 16.45 -1.06 11.69
N ILE A 118 15.84 -1.17 12.87
CA ILE A 118 14.90 -2.26 13.18
C ILE A 118 13.67 -2.19 12.26
N MET A 119 13.15 -0.99 12.02
CA MET A 119 12.04 -0.77 11.11
C MET A 119 12.37 -1.21 9.68
N ILE A 120 13.55 -0.82 9.16
CA ILE A 120 14.00 -1.20 7.82
C ILE A 120 14.21 -2.71 7.74
N ALA A 121 14.83 -3.32 8.75
CA ALA A 121 15.04 -4.76 8.80
C ALA A 121 13.72 -5.54 8.84
N MET A 122 12.75 -5.07 9.60
CA MET A 122 11.43 -5.68 9.70
C MET A 122 10.66 -5.56 8.38
N LEU A 123 10.66 -4.39 7.76
CA LEU A 123 10.05 -4.17 6.45
C LEU A 123 10.72 -5.05 5.39
N GLY A 124 12.04 -5.09 5.37
CA GLY A 124 12.83 -5.96 4.50
C GLY A 124 12.52 -7.45 4.70
N PHE A 125 12.34 -7.89 5.95
CA PHE A 125 11.95 -9.26 6.25
C PHE A 125 10.56 -9.61 5.69
N ILE A 126 9.58 -8.69 5.80
CA ILE A 126 8.24 -8.90 5.24
C ILE A 126 8.31 -9.01 3.71
N PHE A 127 9.07 -8.13 3.06
CA PHE A 127 9.26 -8.19 1.61
C PHE A 127 9.95 -9.48 1.18
N TRP A 128 11.03 -9.85 1.86
CA TRP A 128 11.74 -11.10 1.59
C TRP A 128 10.82 -12.32 1.71
N LEU A 129 10.05 -12.39 2.80
CA LEU A 129 9.08 -13.48 3.02
C LEU A 129 7.97 -13.48 1.97
N THR A 130 7.49 -12.28 1.57
CA THR A 130 6.46 -12.13 0.53
C THR A 130 6.97 -12.60 -0.82
N ILE A 131 8.16 -12.18 -1.24
CA ILE A 131 8.75 -12.53 -2.54
C ILE A 131 9.04 -14.03 -2.62
N ILE A 132 9.75 -14.59 -1.63
CA ILE A 132 10.07 -16.02 -1.62
C ILE A 132 8.83 -16.88 -1.45
N GLY A 133 7.95 -16.50 -0.52
CA GLY A 133 6.71 -17.23 -0.24
C GLY A 133 5.72 -17.23 -1.39
N ALA A 134 5.71 -16.18 -2.21
CA ALA A 134 4.82 -16.08 -3.36
C ALA A 134 5.28 -16.91 -4.57
N ASN A 135 6.57 -17.17 -4.71
CA ASN A 135 7.14 -17.82 -5.90
C ASN A 135 6.52 -19.22 -6.17
N TYR A 136 6.37 -20.05 -5.13
CA TYR A 136 5.79 -21.39 -5.30
C TYR A 136 4.30 -21.35 -5.69
N PRO A 137 3.42 -20.63 -4.96
CA PRO A 137 2.02 -20.49 -5.32
C PRO A 137 1.82 -19.85 -6.70
N SER A 138 2.64 -18.86 -7.08
CA SER A 138 2.56 -18.20 -8.39
C SER A 138 2.87 -19.20 -9.52
N LYS A 139 3.97 -19.95 -9.41
CA LYS A 139 4.32 -21.00 -10.39
C LYS A 139 3.26 -22.12 -10.47
N PHE A 140 2.69 -22.50 -9.34
CA PHE A 140 1.62 -23.49 -9.31
C PHE A 140 0.37 -22.97 -10.04
N LEU A 141 -0.04 -21.73 -9.77
CA LEU A 141 -1.17 -21.10 -10.43
C LEU A 141 -0.94 -20.92 -11.94
N SER A 142 0.26 -20.48 -12.36
CA SER A 142 0.63 -20.38 -13.77
C SER A 142 0.44 -21.72 -14.48
N ARG A 143 1.01 -22.80 -13.95
CA ARG A 143 0.87 -24.14 -14.53
C ARG A 143 -0.58 -24.62 -14.60
N LEU A 144 -1.37 -24.34 -13.56
CA LEU A 144 -2.78 -24.69 -13.54
C LEU A 144 -3.56 -23.96 -14.65
N PHE A 145 -3.25 -22.69 -14.88
CA PHE A 145 -3.87 -21.88 -15.91
C PHE A 145 -3.37 -22.26 -17.31
N GLU A 146 -2.11 -22.65 -17.49
CA GLU A 146 -1.58 -23.19 -18.73
C GLU A 146 -2.33 -24.47 -19.15
N LEU A 147 -2.52 -25.40 -18.22
CA LEU A 147 -3.34 -26.59 -18.46
C LEU A 147 -4.80 -26.26 -18.80
N GLY A 148 -5.33 -25.20 -18.18
CA GLY A 148 -6.66 -24.67 -18.50
C GLY A 148 -6.73 -24.09 -19.91
N GLN A 149 -5.68 -23.38 -20.33
CA GLN A 149 -5.55 -22.82 -21.68
C GLN A 149 -5.56 -23.91 -22.74
N GLU A 150 -4.72 -24.93 -22.58
CA GLU A 150 -4.65 -26.08 -23.53
C GLU A 150 -6.00 -26.78 -23.69
N ARG A 151 -6.76 -26.93 -22.57
CA ARG A 151 -8.10 -27.51 -22.64
C ARG A 151 -9.11 -26.60 -23.36
N LEU A 152 -9.06 -25.30 -23.09
CA LEU A 152 -9.91 -24.33 -23.77
C LEU A 152 -9.61 -24.30 -25.27
N GLU A 153 -8.34 -24.32 -25.66
CA GLU A 153 -7.92 -24.41 -27.06
C GLU A 153 -8.50 -25.67 -27.74
N SER A 154 -8.36 -26.83 -27.09
CA SER A 154 -8.91 -28.08 -27.61
C SER A 154 -10.43 -28.08 -27.79
N TRP A 155 -11.17 -27.42 -26.87
CA TRP A 155 -12.62 -27.26 -26.97
C TRP A 155 -13.03 -26.32 -28.11
N PHE A 156 -12.34 -25.18 -28.27
CA PHE A 156 -12.63 -24.26 -29.38
C PHE A 156 -12.36 -24.86 -30.73
N VAL A 157 -11.30 -25.68 -30.84
CA VAL A 157 -11.02 -26.46 -32.07
C VAL A 157 -12.11 -27.51 -32.33
N ALA A 158 -12.51 -28.27 -31.29
CA ALA A 158 -13.56 -29.28 -31.41
C ALA A 158 -14.93 -28.72 -31.84
N TRP A 159 -15.23 -27.48 -31.47
CA TRP A 159 -16.48 -26.78 -31.81
C TRP A 159 -16.38 -25.95 -33.10
N ASN A 160 -15.27 -26.04 -33.85
CA ASN A 160 -15.01 -25.27 -35.07
C ASN A 160 -15.25 -23.74 -34.90
N PHE A 161 -14.86 -23.18 -33.74
CA PHE A 161 -14.93 -21.74 -33.56
C PHE A 161 -14.01 -21.00 -34.53
N PRO A 162 -14.41 -19.80 -35.02
CA PRO A 162 -13.52 -18.99 -35.86
C PRO A 162 -12.18 -18.73 -35.14
N GLN A 163 -11.07 -18.98 -35.85
CA GLN A 163 -9.72 -18.86 -35.28
C GLN A 163 -9.45 -17.47 -34.66
N PHE A 164 -9.98 -16.41 -35.26
CA PHE A 164 -9.89 -15.04 -34.72
C PHE A 164 -10.54 -14.92 -33.34
N VAL A 165 -11.75 -15.46 -33.16
CA VAL A 165 -12.49 -15.37 -31.89
C VAL A 165 -11.83 -16.25 -30.85
N SER A 166 -11.40 -17.45 -31.15
CA SER A 166 -10.72 -18.32 -30.21
C SER A 166 -9.40 -17.70 -29.74
N SER A 167 -8.60 -17.16 -30.64
CA SER A 167 -7.34 -16.51 -30.30
C SER A 167 -7.56 -15.22 -29.47
N LEU A 168 -8.56 -14.41 -29.79
CA LEU A 168 -8.91 -13.22 -28.99
C LEU A 168 -9.31 -13.62 -27.56
N LEU A 169 -10.15 -14.63 -27.39
CA LEU A 169 -10.62 -15.05 -26.08
C LEU A 169 -9.54 -15.74 -25.26
N ILE A 170 -8.71 -16.55 -25.89
CA ILE A 170 -7.65 -17.30 -25.20
C ILE A 170 -6.43 -16.41 -24.98
N ASN A 171 -5.82 -15.88 -26.02
CA ASN A 171 -4.57 -15.12 -25.92
C ASN A 171 -4.79 -13.66 -25.49
N GLY A 172 -5.93 -13.07 -25.85
CA GLY A 172 -6.26 -11.70 -25.44
C GLY A 172 -6.82 -11.61 -24.02
N VAL A 173 -7.87 -12.39 -23.71
CA VAL A 173 -8.57 -12.27 -22.43
C VAL A 173 -8.04 -13.24 -21.39
N TYR A 174 -8.11 -14.56 -21.66
CA TYR A 174 -7.77 -15.58 -20.69
C TYR A 174 -6.31 -15.44 -20.23
N GLN A 175 -5.37 -15.37 -21.14
CA GLN A 175 -3.94 -15.25 -20.83
C GLN A 175 -3.62 -14.00 -20.03
N THR A 176 -4.19 -12.84 -20.38
CA THR A 176 -3.97 -11.59 -19.62
C THR A 176 -4.54 -11.67 -18.20
N VAL A 177 -5.75 -12.22 -18.05
CA VAL A 177 -6.40 -12.36 -16.73
C VAL A 177 -5.65 -13.37 -15.85
N THR A 178 -5.31 -14.53 -16.38
CA THR A 178 -4.61 -15.58 -15.64
C THR A 178 -3.20 -15.17 -15.25
N TRP A 179 -2.50 -14.41 -16.11
CA TRP A 179 -1.23 -13.78 -15.78
C TRP A 179 -1.35 -12.88 -14.54
N ILE A 180 -2.28 -11.93 -14.58
CA ILE A 180 -2.50 -11.00 -13.47
C ILE A 180 -2.85 -11.74 -12.18
N ILE A 181 -3.71 -12.77 -12.25
CA ILE A 181 -4.06 -13.58 -11.07
C ILE A 181 -2.83 -14.30 -10.52
N SER A 182 -2.04 -14.94 -11.36
CA SER A 182 -0.87 -15.74 -10.97
C SER A 182 0.21 -14.88 -10.31
N VAL A 183 0.42 -13.66 -10.80
CA VAL A 183 1.48 -12.77 -10.30
C VAL A 183 1.00 -11.92 -9.13
N MET A 184 -0.27 -11.48 -9.09
CA MET A 184 -0.76 -10.58 -8.03
C MET A 184 -1.30 -11.30 -6.80
N LEU A 185 -2.06 -12.40 -6.97
CA LEU A 185 -2.77 -13.03 -5.87
C LEU A 185 -1.85 -13.57 -4.76
N PRO A 186 -0.79 -14.36 -5.05
CA PRO A 186 0.04 -14.94 -4.01
C PRO A 186 0.81 -13.90 -3.17
N PRO A 187 1.50 -12.91 -3.75
CA PRO A 187 2.16 -11.87 -2.96
C PRO A 187 1.19 -11.09 -2.07
N MET A 188 0.02 -10.74 -2.60
CA MET A 188 -1.00 -10.01 -1.84
C MET A 188 -1.55 -10.85 -0.68
N ALA A 189 -1.80 -12.15 -0.91
CA ALA A 189 -2.31 -13.06 0.10
C ALA A 189 -1.31 -13.30 1.25
N ILE A 190 -0.03 -13.06 1.05
CA ILE A 190 1.03 -13.13 2.07
C ILE A 190 1.24 -11.76 2.72
N PHE A 191 1.39 -10.71 1.91
CA PHE A 191 1.72 -9.37 2.40
C PHE A 191 0.64 -8.77 3.31
N PHE A 192 -0.64 -8.81 2.90
CA PHE A 192 -1.69 -8.17 3.69
C PHE A 192 -1.91 -8.79 5.08
N PRO A 193 -1.93 -10.12 5.26
CA PRO A 193 -1.97 -10.70 6.59
C PRO A 193 -0.77 -10.34 7.46
N LEU A 194 0.45 -10.36 6.90
CA LEU A 194 1.66 -9.99 7.63
C LEU A 194 1.63 -8.51 8.06
N PHE A 195 1.20 -7.63 7.17
CA PHE A 195 1.07 -6.21 7.48
C PHE A 195 0.00 -5.94 8.55
N THR A 196 -1.16 -6.61 8.45
CA THR A 196 -2.23 -6.49 9.46
C THR A 196 -1.78 -7.08 10.81
N LEU A 197 -0.97 -8.14 10.79
CA LEU A 197 -0.35 -8.70 12.00
C LEU A 197 0.53 -7.65 12.70
N LEU A 198 1.35 -6.91 11.97
CA LEU A 198 2.17 -5.82 12.52
C LEU A 198 1.31 -4.67 13.06
N GLU A 199 0.20 -4.39 12.41
CA GLU A 199 -0.77 -3.38 12.85
C GLU A 199 -1.36 -3.79 14.20
N ASP A 200 -1.85 -5.03 14.33
CA ASP A 200 -2.42 -5.56 15.57
C ASP A 200 -1.40 -5.68 16.70
N LEU A 201 -0.16 -6.03 16.40
CA LEU A 201 0.95 -6.04 17.36
C LEU A 201 1.29 -4.64 17.88
N GLY A 202 0.79 -3.57 17.24
CA GLY A 202 1.07 -2.19 17.63
C GLY A 202 2.46 -1.69 17.20
N VAL A 203 3.14 -2.37 16.30
CA VAL A 203 4.45 -1.97 15.78
C VAL A 203 4.34 -0.77 14.84
N LEU A 204 3.30 -0.73 14.00
CA LEU A 204 3.10 0.34 13.03
C LEU A 204 3.00 1.74 13.66
N PRO A 205 2.28 1.97 14.79
CA PRO A 205 2.30 3.27 15.46
C PRO A 205 3.70 3.72 15.89
N ARG A 206 4.61 2.80 16.26
CA ARG A 206 6.00 3.12 16.62
C ARG A 206 6.80 3.57 15.41
N ILE A 207 6.56 2.95 14.25
CA ILE A 207 7.13 3.39 12.97
C ILE A 207 6.68 4.82 12.65
N ALA A 208 5.37 5.09 12.75
CA ALA A 208 4.82 6.43 12.53
C ALA A 208 5.44 7.47 13.47
N PHE A 209 5.67 7.11 14.73
CA PHE A 209 6.31 7.98 15.73
C PHE A 209 7.75 8.32 15.34
N ASN A 210 8.56 7.34 14.96
CA ASN A 210 9.96 7.57 14.58
C ASN A 210 10.11 8.47 13.35
N LEU A 211 9.19 8.37 12.41
CA LEU A 211 9.21 9.12 11.16
C LEU A 211 8.43 10.44 11.22
N ASP A 212 7.67 10.71 12.30
CA ASP A 212 6.80 11.88 12.40
C ASP A 212 7.56 13.20 12.17
N ASN A 213 8.76 13.32 12.71
CA ASN A 213 9.57 14.53 12.56
C ASN A 213 9.95 14.81 11.08
N PHE A 214 10.23 13.76 10.30
CA PHE A 214 10.55 13.91 8.86
C PHE A 214 9.30 14.35 8.08
N PHE A 215 8.17 13.72 8.35
CA PHE A 215 6.91 14.03 7.67
C PHE A 215 6.35 15.40 8.08
N ARG A 216 6.50 15.82 9.33
CA ARG A 216 6.12 17.17 9.78
C ARG A 216 6.92 18.27 9.07
N LYS A 217 8.22 18.07 8.83
CA LYS A 217 9.03 19.00 8.02
C LYS A 217 8.55 19.05 6.56
N ALA A 218 7.97 17.97 6.06
CA ALA A 218 7.33 17.93 4.74
C ALA A 218 5.88 18.46 4.73
N GLY A 219 5.36 18.96 5.86
CA GLY A 219 4.03 19.55 5.98
C GLY A 219 2.89 18.54 6.16
N THR A 220 3.22 17.31 6.60
CA THR A 220 2.27 16.21 6.86
C THR A 220 2.51 15.59 8.23
N CYS A 221 1.93 14.43 8.53
CA CYS A 221 2.11 13.74 9.81
C CYS A 221 2.72 12.34 9.63
N GLY A 222 3.31 11.81 10.69
CA GLY A 222 3.97 10.48 10.67
C GLY A 222 3.08 9.31 10.26
N LYS A 223 1.75 9.46 10.29
CA LYS A 223 0.82 8.46 9.77
C LYS A 223 0.98 8.22 8.27
N GLN A 224 1.51 9.19 7.51
CA GLN A 224 1.82 9.02 6.10
C GLN A 224 2.83 7.89 5.88
N ALA A 225 3.78 7.68 6.80
CA ALA A 225 4.69 6.55 6.72
C ALA A 225 3.96 5.21 6.70
N LEU A 226 2.87 5.07 7.46
CA LEU A 226 2.08 3.83 7.47
C LEU A 226 1.40 3.59 6.12
N THR A 227 0.83 4.65 5.54
CA THR A 227 0.18 4.53 4.22
C THR A 227 1.19 4.21 3.13
N MET A 228 2.41 4.76 3.21
CA MET A 228 3.52 4.40 2.31
C MET A 228 3.94 2.94 2.48
N CYS A 229 4.06 2.46 3.72
CA CYS A 229 4.35 1.04 3.97
C CYS A 229 3.30 0.10 3.36
N MET A 230 2.01 0.47 3.44
CA MET A 230 0.94 -0.25 2.74
C MET A 230 1.07 -0.14 1.21
N GLY A 231 1.51 1.03 0.72
CA GLY A 231 1.75 1.33 -0.69
C GLY A 231 2.79 0.40 -1.34
N PHE A 232 3.84 0.01 -0.61
CA PHE A 232 4.81 -0.97 -1.08
C PHE A 232 4.18 -2.33 -1.44
N GLY A 233 3.17 -2.77 -0.71
CA GLY A 233 2.40 -3.95 -1.10
C GLY A 233 1.49 -3.66 -2.28
N CYS A 234 0.64 -2.63 -2.15
CA CYS A 234 -0.30 -2.20 -3.19
C CYS A 234 -0.66 -0.72 -2.98
N ASN A 235 -0.46 0.10 -4.01
CA ASN A 235 -0.79 1.53 -3.95
C ASN A 235 -2.28 1.77 -3.67
N ALA A 236 -3.19 0.94 -4.21
CA ALA A 236 -4.61 1.03 -3.89
C ALA A 236 -4.90 0.80 -2.40
N ALA A 237 -4.20 -0.15 -1.77
CA ALA A 237 -4.32 -0.37 -0.32
C ALA A 237 -3.74 0.80 0.48
N GLY A 238 -2.61 1.38 0.05
CA GLY A 238 -2.05 2.59 0.64
C GLY A 238 -3.02 3.76 0.59
N VAL A 239 -3.71 3.97 -0.53
CA VAL A 239 -4.75 4.99 -0.69
C VAL A 239 -5.92 4.77 0.28
N ILE A 240 -6.41 3.54 0.42
CA ILE A 240 -7.44 3.20 1.43
C ILE A 240 -6.91 3.46 2.85
N GLY A 241 -5.66 3.12 3.11
CA GLY A 241 -4.98 3.37 4.38
C GLY A 241 -4.96 4.84 4.78
N CYS A 242 -5.02 5.79 3.82
CA CYS A 242 -5.06 7.22 4.10
C CYS A 242 -6.30 7.66 4.91
N ARG A 243 -7.31 6.80 5.08
CA ARG A 243 -8.46 7.04 5.96
C ARG A 243 -8.07 7.23 7.44
N ILE A 244 -6.89 6.74 7.86
CA ILE A 244 -6.39 6.94 9.23
C ILE A 244 -6.06 8.40 9.55
N MET A 245 -5.96 9.27 8.53
CA MET A 245 -5.68 10.68 8.72
C MET A 245 -6.93 11.46 9.05
N ARG A 246 -6.85 12.30 10.08
CA ARG A 246 -7.96 13.14 10.54
C ARG A 246 -8.17 14.37 9.66
N SER A 247 -7.08 14.96 9.18
CA SER A 247 -7.10 16.14 8.31
C SER A 247 -7.34 15.74 6.86
N THR A 248 -8.37 16.30 6.23
CA THR A 248 -8.65 16.11 4.78
C THR A 248 -7.47 16.56 3.92
N ARG A 249 -6.80 17.66 4.31
CA ARG A 249 -5.62 18.18 3.65
C ARG A 249 -4.48 17.16 3.62
N GLU A 250 -4.09 16.66 4.79
CA GLU A 250 -3.01 15.65 4.92
C GLU A 250 -3.37 14.35 4.19
N ARG A 251 -4.64 13.96 4.25
CA ARG A 251 -5.15 12.79 3.54
C ARG A 251 -4.98 12.94 2.03
N MET A 252 -5.27 14.12 1.45
CA MET A 252 -5.07 14.37 0.02
C MET A 252 -3.59 14.36 -0.37
N ILE A 253 -2.70 14.98 0.43
CA ILE A 253 -1.26 14.92 0.20
C ILE A 253 -0.79 13.46 0.20
N ALA A 254 -1.18 12.68 1.20
CA ALA A 254 -0.78 11.29 1.31
C ALA A 254 -1.29 10.42 0.16
N ILE A 255 -2.52 10.64 -0.32
CA ILE A 255 -3.08 9.93 -1.48
C ILE A 255 -2.23 10.18 -2.74
N VAL A 256 -1.91 11.45 -3.03
CA VAL A 256 -1.13 11.80 -4.21
C VAL A 256 0.30 11.27 -4.12
N THR A 257 0.93 11.42 -2.96
CA THR A 257 2.33 11.03 -2.78
C THR A 257 2.54 9.53 -2.58
N ASN A 258 1.48 8.78 -2.26
CA ASN A 258 1.54 7.31 -2.23
C ASN A 258 1.87 6.71 -3.62
N CYS A 259 1.58 7.44 -4.72
CA CYS A 259 1.88 7.02 -6.08
C CYS A 259 3.39 6.97 -6.38
N PHE A 260 4.23 7.63 -5.58
CA PHE A 260 5.70 7.61 -5.68
C PHE A 260 6.34 6.38 -5.02
N VAL A 261 5.56 5.60 -4.30
CA VAL A 261 6.04 4.37 -3.65
C VAL A 261 5.91 3.21 -4.63
N PRO A 262 7.01 2.47 -4.91
CA PRO A 262 6.93 1.31 -5.79
C PRO A 262 6.11 0.21 -5.12
N CYS A 263 5.04 -0.23 -5.78
CA CYS A 263 4.23 -1.34 -5.31
C CYS A 263 4.82 -2.69 -5.78
N ASN A 264 4.28 -3.79 -5.25
CA ASN A 264 4.73 -5.14 -5.59
C ASN A 264 4.76 -5.40 -7.11
N GLY A 265 3.81 -4.83 -7.88
CA GLY A 265 3.77 -5.00 -9.33
C GLY A 265 4.87 -4.26 -10.11
N ARG A 266 5.58 -3.33 -9.48
CA ARG A 266 6.74 -2.64 -10.08
C ARG A 266 8.07 -3.36 -9.80
N PHE A 267 8.14 -4.15 -8.73
CA PHE A 267 9.38 -4.83 -8.34
C PHE A 267 9.90 -5.85 -9.37
N PRO A 268 9.07 -6.69 -10.03
CA PRO A 268 9.59 -7.62 -11.02
C PRO A 268 10.40 -6.93 -12.12
N LEU A 269 9.88 -5.86 -12.70
CA LEU A 269 10.59 -5.08 -13.73
C LEU A 269 11.89 -4.46 -13.17
N LEU A 270 11.83 -3.83 -11.99
CA LEU A 270 13.01 -3.23 -11.35
C LEU A 270 14.10 -4.26 -11.06
N ILE A 271 13.74 -5.42 -10.52
CA ILE A 271 14.68 -6.49 -10.18
C ILE A 271 15.28 -7.09 -11.45
N THR A 272 14.47 -7.34 -12.48
CA THR A 272 14.94 -7.90 -13.76
C THR A 272 15.95 -6.97 -14.41
N ILE A 273 15.65 -5.66 -14.53
CA ILE A 273 16.58 -4.69 -15.11
C ILE A 273 17.85 -4.55 -14.26
N ALA A 274 17.72 -4.49 -12.92
CA ALA A 274 18.85 -4.42 -12.02
C ALA A 274 19.76 -5.65 -12.18
N THR A 275 19.18 -6.83 -12.33
CA THR A 275 19.94 -8.08 -12.50
C THR A 275 20.65 -8.12 -13.86
N ILE A 276 20.00 -7.71 -14.93
CA ILE A 276 20.57 -7.78 -16.29
C ILE A 276 21.69 -6.77 -16.47
N PHE A 277 21.46 -5.51 -16.11
CA PHE A 277 22.39 -4.41 -16.46
C PHE A 277 23.43 -4.11 -15.40
N PHE A 278 23.14 -4.33 -14.11
CA PHE A 278 24.06 -3.94 -13.02
C PHE A 278 24.84 -5.10 -12.41
N VAL A 279 24.33 -6.34 -12.51
CA VAL A 279 25.06 -7.50 -12.01
C VAL A 279 26.22 -7.86 -12.96
N GLY A 280 25.99 -7.83 -14.28
CA GLY A 280 27.01 -8.00 -15.31
C GLY A 280 27.95 -9.18 -15.07
N LYS A 281 29.22 -8.91 -14.78
CA LYS A 281 30.27 -9.92 -14.53
C LYS A 281 30.29 -10.49 -13.09
N PHE A 282 29.48 -9.95 -12.17
CA PHE A 282 29.45 -10.39 -10.78
C PHE A 282 28.52 -11.60 -10.64
N ASN A 283 29.07 -12.78 -10.50
CA ASN A 283 28.30 -14.01 -10.28
C ASN A 283 28.10 -14.30 -8.77
N GLY A 284 27.04 -15.01 -8.42
CA GLY A 284 26.76 -15.49 -7.07
C GLY A 284 26.27 -14.41 -6.09
N ILE A 285 26.76 -14.47 -4.85
CA ILE A 285 26.30 -13.61 -3.74
C ILE A 285 26.54 -12.12 -4.01
N VAL A 286 27.68 -11.78 -4.63
CA VAL A 286 28.05 -10.38 -4.94
C VAL A 286 27.06 -9.78 -5.94
N GLY A 287 26.70 -10.52 -6.99
CA GLY A 287 25.72 -10.06 -7.97
C GLY A 287 24.34 -9.80 -7.34
N SER A 288 23.89 -10.69 -6.46
CA SER A 288 22.63 -10.52 -5.72
C SER A 288 22.67 -9.30 -4.81
N LEU A 289 23.77 -9.01 -4.14
CA LEU A 289 23.93 -7.82 -3.30
C LEU A 289 23.92 -6.53 -4.14
N VAL A 290 24.58 -6.51 -5.31
CA VAL A 290 24.57 -5.35 -6.21
C VAL A 290 23.17 -5.07 -6.71
N SER A 291 22.45 -6.08 -7.22
CA SER A 291 21.05 -5.93 -7.67
C SER A 291 20.15 -5.39 -6.55
N THR A 292 20.26 -5.97 -5.36
CA THR A 292 19.49 -5.50 -4.19
C THR A 292 19.86 -4.05 -3.82
N GLY A 293 21.13 -3.69 -3.88
CA GLY A 293 21.60 -2.33 -3.61
C GLY A 293 21.01 -1.31 -4.60
N VAL A 294 20.99 -1.64 -5.90
CA VAL A 294 20.42 -0.77 -6.94
C VAL A 294 18.90 -0.57 -6.70
N VAL A 295 18.15 -1.64 -6.44
CA VAL A 295 16.72 -1.55 -6.14
C VAL A 295 16.48 -0.72 -4.88
N LEU A 296 17.32 -0.87 -3.85
CA LEU A 296 17.24 -0.07 -2.62
C LEU A 296 17.43 1.43 -2.91
N VAL A 297 18.39 1.79 -3.75
CA VAL A 297 18.62 3.19 -4.16
C VAL A 297 17.38 3.76 -4.85
N VAL A 298 16.75 3.00 -5.74
CA VAL A 298 15.50 3.42 -6.40
C VAL A 298 14.36 3.61 -5.39
N ILE A 299 14.22 2.72 -4.42
CA ILE A 299 13.21 2.85 -3.35
C ILE A 299 13.47 4.12 -2.52
N LEU A 300 14.72 4.38 -2.13
CA LEU A 300 15.09 5.58 -1.38
C LEU A 300 14.81 6.85 -2.18
N LEU A 301 15.07 6.85 -3.48
CA LEU A 301 14.71 7.95 -4.38
C LEU A 301 13.20 8.21 -4.34
N GLY A 302 12.37 7.17 -4.40
CA GLY A 302 10.92 7.28 -4.30
C GLY A 302 10.45 7.91 -2.99
N ILE A 303 11.06 7.52 -1.86
CA ILE A 303 10.74 8.08 -0.55
C ILE A 303 11.12 9.57 -0.49
N VAL A 304 12.31 9.93 -0.96
CA VAL A 304 12.78 11.34 -0.99
C VAL A 304 11.87 12.19 -1.85
N LEU A 305 11.52 11.73 -3.05
CA LEU A 305 10.59 12.43 -3.94
C LEU A 305 9.20 12.56 -3.34
N SER A 306 8.71 11.53 -2.67
CA SER A 306 7.42 11.58 -1.95
C SER A 306 7.42 12.70 -0.88
N LEU A 307 8.49 12.83 -0.09
CA LEU A 307 8.64 13.90 0.90
C LEU A 307 8.75 15.29 0.25
N LEU A 308 9.52 15.39 -0.84
CA LEU A 308 9.67 16.65 -1.58
C LEU A 308 8.33 17.12 -2.16
N ILE A 309 7.60 16.22 -2.84
CA ILE A 309 6.28 16.52 -3.41
C ILE A 309 5.26 16.81 -2.31
N SER A 310 5.31 16.11 -1.16
CA SER A 310 4.48 16.43 0.00
C SER A 310 4.69 17.88 0.44
N LYS A 311 5.94 18.33 0.51
CA LYS A 311 6.27 19.71 0.86
C LYS A 311 5.77 20.70 -0.20
N ILE A 312 5.99 20.42 -1.48
CA ILE A 312 5.51 21.28 -2.58
C ILE A 312 3.98 21.40 -2.54
N LEU A 313 3.26 20.29 -2.39
CA LEU A 313 1.81 20.29 -2.30
C LEU A 313 1.32 21.07 -1.07
N SER A 314 2.01 20.95 0.07
CA SER A 314 1.65 21.66 1.30
C SER A 314 1.86 23.17 1.21
N CYS A 315 2.78 23.63 0.37
CA CYS A 315 3.05 25.05 0.13
C CYS A 315 2.21 25.66 -1.00
N THR A 316 1.69 24.82 -1.91
CA THR A 316 1.00 25.28 -3.14
C THR A 316 -0.50 25.01 -3.12
N LEU A 317 -0.92 23.78 -3.48
CA LEU A 317 -2.31 23.38 -3.69
C LEU A 317 -3.08 23.16 -2.38
N LEU A 318 -2.41 22.68 -1.34
CA LEU A 318 -2.99 22.25 -0.06
C LEU A 318 -2.37 23.03 1.09
N LYS A 319 -2.45 24.38 1.03
CA LYS A 319 -1.95 25.27 2.06
C LYS A 319 -2.67 25.05 3.39
N GLY A 320 -1.95 25.19 4.50
CA GLY A 320 -2.48 25.08 5.84
C GLY A 320 -1.45 24.50 6.82
N GLU A 321 -1.76 24.55 8.11
CA GLU A 321 -0.92 23.97 9.15
C GLU A 321 -1.09 22.45 9.22
N SER A 322 -0.02 21.75 9.61
CA SER A 322 -0.09 20.32 9.92
C SER A 322 -0.91 20.14 11.19
N SER A 323 -1.76 19.12 11.23
CA SER A 323 -2.51 18.80 12.44
C SER A 323 -1.54 18.49 13.58
N GLY A 324 -1.72 19.15 14.72
CA GLY A 324 -1.01 18.81 15.94
C GLY A 324 -1.41 17.40 16.39
N PHE A 325 -0.62 16.41 16.04
CA PHE A 325 -0.90 15.02 16.34
C PHE A 325 -0.13 14.58 17.58
N ILE A 326 -0.87 14.30 18.65
CA ILE A 326 -0.34 13.57 19.80
C ILE A 326 -0.52 12.08 19.49
N LEU A 327 0.56 11.40 19.23
CA LEU A 327 0.54 9.96 18.98
C LEU A 327 0.51 9.23 20.34
N GLU A 328 -0.65 8.77 20.74
CA GLU A 328 -0.74 7.79 21.82
C GLU A 328 -0.30 6.43 21.28
N LEU A 329 0.77 5.88 21.86
CA LEU A 329 1.25 4.54 21.50
C LEU A 329 0.30 3.50 22.12
N PRO A 330 -0.45 2.73 21.32
CA PRO A 330 -1.32 1.69 21.84
C PRO A 330 -0.49 0.59 22.52
N PRO A 331 -1.02 -0.07 23.55
CA PRO A 331 -0.36 -1.19 24.19
C PRO A 331 -0.17 -2.36 23.21
N TYR A 332 0.87 -3.17 23.43
CA TYR A 332 1.07 -4.39 22.65
C TYR A 332 -0.06 -5.39 22.94
N ARG A 333 -0.69 -5.88 21.89
CA ARG A 333 -1.81 -6.83 21.97
C ARG A 333 -1.42 -8.17 21.36
N LYS A 334 -2.00 -9.25 21.88
CA LYS A 334 -1.89 -10.55 21.22
C LYS A 334 -2.75 -10.52 19.95
N PRO A 335 -2.17 -10.81 18.77
CA PRO A 335 -2.90 -10.75 17.51
C PRO A 335 -3.96 -11.86 17.42
N GLN A 336 -5.10 -11.54 16.81
CA GLN A 336 -6.16 -12.50 16.55
C GLN A 336 -5.95 -13.14 15.15
N ILE A 337 -5.02 -14.09 15.06
CA ILE A 337 -4.53 -14.66 13.79
C ILE A 337 -5.67 -15.12 12.86
N GLY A 338 -6.66 -15.83 13.35
CA GLY A 338 -7.79 -16.30 12.52
C GLY A 338 -8.61 -15.17 11.91
N SER A 339 -8.95 -14.16 12.70
CA SER A 339 -9.69 -12.96 12.23
C SER A 339 -8.87 -12.13 11.26
N ILE A 340 -7.55 -12.03 11.49
CA ILE A 340 -6.61 -11.32 10.62
C ILE A 340 -6.54 -11.99 9.25
N LEU A 341 -6.33 -13.30 9.19
CA LEU A 341 -6.23 -14.06 7.95
C LEU A 341 -7.50 -13.91 7.11
N VAL A 342 -8.67 -14.16 7.72
CA VAL A 342 -9.95 -14.07 6.99
C VAL A 342 -10.19 -12.67 6.45
N ARG A 343 -10.08 -11.64 7.28
CA ARG A 343 -10.32 -10.24 6.84
C ARG A 343 -9.30 -9.76 5.82
N SER A 344 -8.02 -10.08 5.99
CA SER A 344 -6.98 -9.62 5.06
C SER A 344 -7.11 -10.28 3.69
N VAL A 345 -7.44 -11.57 3.63
CA VAL A 345 -7.60 -12.28 2.36
C VAL A 345 -8.92 -11.91 1.69
N LEU A 346 -10.06 -11.98 2.41
CA LEU A 346 -11.37 -11.74 1.80
C LEU A 346 -11.62 -10.26 1.52
N ASP A 347 -11.41 -9.39 2.49
CA ASP A 347 -11.81 -7.98 2.36
C ASP A 347 -10.80 -7.13 1.58
N ARG A 348 -9.51 -7.48 1.64
CA ARG A 348 -8.46 -6.69 0.97
C ARG A 348 -8.00 -7.35 -0.33
N THR A 349 -7.55 -8.62 -0.28
CA THR A 349 -6.95 -9.28 -1.46
C THR A 349 -7.97 -9.52 -2.57
N LEU A 350 -9.11 -10.16 -2.26
CA LEU A 350 -10.13 -10.47 -3.29
C LEU A 350 -10.77 -9.20 -3.86
N PHE A 351 -10.96 -8.17 -3.05
CA PHE A 351 -11.51 -6.90 -3.51
C PHE A 351 -10.60 -6.16 -4.50
N VAL A 352 -9.28 -6.14 -4.23
CA VAL A 352 -8.30 -5.53 -5.14
C VAL A 352 -8.15 -6.37 -6.40
N LEU A 353 -8.09 -7.70 -6.27
CA LEU A 353 -8.03 -8.63 -7.40
C LEU A 353 -9.23 -8.50 -8.33
N GLY A 354 -10.45 -8.43 -7.80
CA GLY A 354 -11.66 -8.25 -8.61
C GLY A 354 -11.62 -6.98 -9.46
N ARG A 355 -11.06 -5.89 -8.93
CA ARG A 355 -10.86 -4.65 -9.70
C ARG A 355 -9.76 -4.79 -10.76
N ALA A 356 -8.68 -5.49 -10.45
CA ALA A 356 -7.61 -5.76 -11.40
C ALA A 356 -8.16 -6.58 -12.58
N ILE A 357 -8.91 -7.64 -12.31
CA ILE A 357 -9.55 -8.46 -13.36
C ILE A 357 -10.50 -7.64 -14.22
N SER A 358 -11.36 -6.80 -13.61
CA SER A 358 -12.31 -5.96 -14.35
C SER A 358 -11.66 -4.95 -15.29
N SER A 359 -10.44 -4.50 -14.98
CA SER A 359 -9.64 -3.63 -15.86
C SER A 359 -8.79 -4.42 -16.86
N ALA A 360 -8.39 -5.64 -16.52
CA ALA A 360 -7.56 -6.49 -17.35
C ALA A 360 -8.27 -7.05 -18.59
N ILE A 361 -9.54 -7.41 -18.44
CA ILE A 361 -10.33 -7.96 -19.55
C ILE A 361 -10.39 -7.01 -20.75
N PRO A 362 -10.89 -5.77 -20.63
CA PRO A 362 -10.92 -4.84 -21.76
C PRO A 362 -9.52 -4.50 -22.28
N ALA A 363 -8.53 -4.41 -21.38
CA ALA A 363 -7.16 -4.13 -21.78
C ALA A 363 -6.55 -5.27 -22.60
N GLY A 364 -6.73 -6.53 -22.18
CA GLY A 364 -6.26 -7.70 -22.92
C GLY A 364 -6.84 -7.78 -24.33
N ILE A 365 -8.14 -7.46 -24.47
CA ILE A 365 -8.79 -7.36 -25.78
C ILE A 365 -8.13 -6.30 -26.66
N VAL A 366 -7.94 -5.09 -26.12
CA VAL A 366 -7.34 -3.96 -26.85
C VAL A 366 -5.89 -4.28 -27.24
N ILE A 367 -5.09 -4.77 -26.32
CA ILE A 367 -3.68 -5.11 -26.56
C ILE A 367 -3.59 -6.19 -27.65
N TRP A 368 -4.40 -7.25 -27.54
CA TRP A 368 -4.39 -8.34 -28.52
C TRP A 368 -4.82 -7.86 -29.92
N ILE A 369 -5.87 -7.03 -30.02
CA ILE A 369 -6.31 -6.46 -31.31
C ILE A 369 -5.19 -5.62 -31.92
N LEU A 370 -4.57 -4.72 -31.14
CA LEU A 370 -3.50 -3.86 -31.64
C LEU A 370 -2.23 -4.62 -32.03
N ALA A 371 -1.96 -5.75 -31.37
CA ALA A 371 -0.81 -6.59 -31.68
C ALA A 371 -1.01 -7.47 -32.92
N ASN A 372 -2.25 -7.93 -33.17
CA ASN A 372 -2.55 -8.90 -34.24
C ASN A 372 -3.12 -8.25 -35.51
N VAL A 373 -3.70 -7.03 -35.43
CA VAL A 373 -4.15 -6.30 -36.61
C VAL A 373 -2.93 -5.62 -37.26
N GLN A 374 -2.63 -6.03 -38.48
CA GLN A 374 -1.53 -5.50 -39.27
C GLN A 374 -2.04 -4.54 -40.36
N ILE A 375 -1.35 -3.42 -40.51
CA ILE A 375 -1.54 -2.45 -41.59
C ILE A 375 -0.21 -2.40 -42.36
N ASP A 376 -0.23 -2.67 -43.64
CA ASP A 376 0.97 -2.73 -44.48
C ASP A 376 2.09 -3.66 -43.95
N GLY A 377 1.70 -4.78 -43.29
CA GLY A 377 2.64 -5.75 -42.73
C GLY A 377 3.25 -5.35 -41.37
N VAL A 378 2.82 -4.21 -40.77
CA VAL A 378 3.25 -3.75 -39.44
C VAL A 378 2.06 -3.79 -38.49
N SER A 379 2.28 -4.24 -37.25
CA SER A 379 1.21 -4.27 -36.23
C SER A 379 0.80 -2.85 -35.83
N MET A 380 -0.49 -2.66 -35.52
CA MET A 380 -1.01 -1.36 -35.08
C MET A 380 -0.31 -0.85 -33.80
N ILE A 381 0.09 -1.74 -32.90
CA ILE A 381 0.81 -1.37 -31.69
C ILE A 381 2.18 -0.77 -32.01
N SER A 382 2.85 -1.21 -33.08
CA SER A 382 4.11 -0.63 -33.54
C SER A 382 3.93 0.80 -34.10
N TYR A 383 2.84 1.09 -34.80
CA TYR A 383 2.53 2.46 -35.21
C TYR A 383 2.36 3.40 -34.04
N ILE A 384 1.73 2.93 -32.96
CA ILE A 384 1.61 3.69 -31.71
C ILE A 384 2.99 3.92 -31.09
N ALA A 385 3.85 2.90 -31.10
CA ALA A 385 5.23 3.02 -30.61
C ALA A 385 6.02 4.06 -31.43
N TYR A 386 5.92 4.05 -32.73
CA TYR A 386 6.55 5.07 -33.59
C TYR A 386 6.02 6.49 -33.36
N PHE A 387 4.73 6.63 -33.06
CA PHE A 387 4.15 7.93 -32.70
C PHE A 387 4.76 8.50 -31.43
N PHE A 388 5.01 7.66 -30.39
CA PHE A 388 5.60 8.07 -29.14
C PHE A 388 7.13 8.15 -29.16
N ASP A 389 7.79 7.62 -30.18
CA ASP A 389 9.26 7.53 -30.27
C ASP A 389 9.99 8.89 -30.15
N PRO A 390 9.51 10.02 -30.74
CA PRO A 390 10.15 11.31 -30.56
C PRO A 390 10.19 11.77 -29.08
N VAL A 391 9.10 11.54 -28.35
CA VAL A 391 9.01 11.91 -26.93
C VAL A 391 9.86 10.96 -26.09
N ALA A 392 9.84 9.67 -26.39
CA ALA A 392 10.62 8.66 -25.71
C ALA A 392 12.12 8.91 -25.84
N LYS A 393 12.62 9.26 -27.03
CA LYS A 393 14.04 9.58 -27.28
C LYS A 393 14.55 10.75 -26.46
N ILE A 394 13.73 11.79 -26.25
CA ILE A 394 14.09 12.91 -25.38
C ILE A 394 14.30 12.43 -23.93
N MET A 395 13.57 11.42 -23.51
CA MET A 395 13.68 10.78 -22.19
C MET A 395 14.81 9.74 -22.12
N GLY A 396 15.55 9.47 -23.20
CA GLY A 396 16.52 8.36 -23.27
C GLY A 396 15.86 6.97 -23.24
N LEU A 397 14.64 6.88 -23.74
CA LEU A 397 13.84 5.67 -23.90
C LEU A 397 13.52 5.46 -25.39
N ASP A 398 12.88 4.35 -25.74
CA ASP A 398 12.29 4.15 -27.06
C ASP A 398 10.75 4.18 -27.02
N GLY A 399 10.13 4.28 -28.18
CA GLY A 399 8.68 4.33 -28.31
C GLY A 399 7.99 3.05 -27.84
N TYR A 400 8.63 1.90 -27.94
CA TYR A 400 8.10 0.61 -27.47
C TYR A 400 8.03 0.58 -25.96
N ILE A 401 9.06 1.08 -25.26
CA ILE A 401 9.09 1.19 -23.80
C ILE A 401 7.92 2.08 -23.31
N LEU A 402 7.77 3.28 -23.89
CA LEU A 402 6.71 4.19 -23.46
C LEU A 402 5.32 3.62 -23.75
N THR A 403 5.15 2.95 -24.90
CA THR A 403 3.91 2.26 -25.25
C THR A 403 3.60 1.11 -24.29
N ALA A 404 4.61 0.33 -23.88
CA ALA A 404 4.44 -0.75 -22.88
C ALA A 404 3.93 -0.19 -21.53
N PHE A 405 4.43 0.95 -21.08
CA PHE A 405 3.93 1.60 -19.88
C PHE A 405 2.47 2.06 -20.03
N ILE A 406 2.10 2.62 -21.18
CA ILE A 406 0.73 3.08 -21.46
C ILE A 406 -0.24 1.90 -21.43
N PHE A 407 0.08 0.80 -22.11
CA PHE A 407 -0.76 -0.39 -22.08
C PHE A 407 -0.66 -1.19 -20.77
N GLY A 408 0.36 -0.92 -19.96
CA GLY A 408 0.51 -1.44 -18.60
C GLY A 408 -0.37 -0.74 -17.53
N ILE A 409 -1.16 0.29 -17.89
CA ILE A 409 -2.08 0.98 -16.96
C ILE A 409 -3.01 0.03 -16.19
N PRO A 410 -3.59 -1.03 -16.77
CA PRO A 410 -4.44 -1.97 -16.03
C PRO A 410 -3.72 -2.63 -14.85
N ALA A 411 -2.48 -3.06 -15.07
CA ALA A 411 -1.64 -3.72 -14.07
C ALA A 411 -0.15 -3.52 -14.45
N ASN A 412 0.63 -2.99 -13.52
CA ASN A 412 2.05 -2.68 -13.78
C ASN A 412 2.89 -3.93 -14.07
N GLU A 413 2.42 -5.09 -13.68
CA GLU A 413 3.07 -6.39 -13.88
C GLU A 413 3.18 -6.78 -15.36
N ILE A 414 2.25 -6.30 -16.21
CA ILE A 414 2.22 -6.67 -17.63
C ILE A 414 3.13 -5.80 -18.51
N VAL A 415 3.80 -4.77 -17.96
CA VAL A 415 4.67 -3.88 -18.73
C VAL A 415 5.80 -4.65 -19.43
N LEU A 416 6.51 -5.51 -18.69
CA LEU A 416 7.61 -6.31 -19.25
C LEU A 416 7.12 -7.34 -20.29
N PRO A 417 6.08 -8.15 -20.07
CA PRO A 417 5.50 -9.01 -21.08
C PRO A 417 5.05 -8.28 -22.35
N ILE A 418 4.43 -7.11 -22.22
CA ILE A 418 4.02 -6.30 -23.39
C ILE A 418 5.24 -5.81 -24.16
N LEU A 419 6.28 -5.36 -23.49
CA LEU A 419 7.52 -4.90 -24.11
C LEU A 419 8.18 -6.03 -24.89
N LEU A 420 8.32 -7.21 -24.27
CA LEU A 420 8.88 -8.40 -24.95
C LEU A 420 8.02 -8.84 -26.12
N MET A 421 6.69 -8.83 -25.97
CA MET A 421 5.76 -9.12 -27.07
C MET A 421 6.00 -8.20 -28.28
N MET A 422 6.18 -6.89 -28.04
CA MET A 422 6.40 -5.91 -29.09
C MET A 422 7.77 -6.10 -29.76
N TYR A 423 8.84 -6.30 -29.00
CA TYR A 423 10.18 -6.55 -29.57
C TYR A 423 10.24 -7.85 -30.38
N MET A 424 9.60 -8.90 -29.91
CA MET A 424 9.56 -10.19 -30.60
C MET A 424 8.46 -10.31 -31.66
N GLN A 425 7.56 -9.32 -31.76
CA GLN A 425 6.40 -9.29 -32.67
C GLN A 425 5.55 -10.58 -32.59
N SER A 426 5.37 -11.12 -31.39
CA SER A 426 4.75 -12.43 -31.17
C SER A 426 3.22 -12.44 -31.22
N GLY A 427 2.57 -11.27 -31.17
CA GLY A 427 1.11 -11.14 -31.14
C GLY A 427 0.41 -11.63 -29.88
N CYS A 428 1.12 -12.20 -28.91
CA CYS A 428 0.62 -12.61 -27.60
C CYS A 428 1.63 -12.28 -26.49
N LEU A 429 1.16 -12.19 -25.25
CA LEU A 429 2.02 -11.94 -24.09
C LEU A 429 3.01 -13.10 -23.91
N ILE A 430 4.27 -12.77 -23.65
CA ILE A 430 5.33 -13.77 -23.50
C ILE A 430 5.81 -13.77 -22.05
N ASP A 431 5.89 -14.96 -21.46
CA ASP A 431 6.58 -15.21 -20.19
C ASP A 431 7.95 -15.83 -20.47
N ILE A 432 9.01 -15.06 -20.25
CA ILE A 432 10.37 -15.57 -20.27
C ILE A 432 10.87 -15.56 -18.82
N SER A 433 11.04 -16.74 -18.25
CA SER A 433 11.57 -16.89 -16.88
C SER A 433 13.09 -16.76 -16.80
N ASP A 434 13.80 -16.83 -17.93
CA ASP A 434 15.25 -16.73 -18.00
C ASP A 434 15.70 -15.28 -18.21
N SER A 435 16.29 -14.69 -17.16
CA SER A 435 16.80 -13.33 -17.18
C SER A 435 17.91 -13.11 -18.23
N PHE A 436 18.69 -14.15 -18.56
CA PHE A 436 19.74 -14.05 -19.57
C PHE A 436 19.12 -13.80 -20.96
N ARG A 437 18.11 -14.59 -21.34
CA ARG A 437 17.42 -14.43 -22.61
C ARG A 437 16.68 -13.09 -22.71
N ILE A 438 16.09 -12.61 -21.60
CA ILE A 438 15.52 -11.26 -21.58
C ILE A 438 16.60 -10.22 -21.87
N GLY A 439 17.78 -10.37 -21.25
CA GLY A 439 18.91 -9.47 -21.45
C GLY A 439 19.38 -9.41 -22.90
N GLU A 440 19.48 -10.54 -23.58
CA GLU A 440 19.83 -10.61 -25.01
C GLU A 440 18.81 -9.84 -25.86
N ILE A 441 17.51 -10.08 -25.67
CA ILE A 441 16.45 -9.39 -26.41
C ILE A 441 16.50 -7.87 -26.19
N LEU A 442 16.72 -7.42 -24.95
CA LEU A 442 16.79 -5.99 -24.65
C LEU A 442 18.02 -5.33 -25.29
N ILE A 443 19.19 -5.97 -25.22
CA ILE A 443 20.44 -5.46 -25.81
C ILE A 443 20.38 -5.43 -27.34
N GLU A 444 19.83 -6.48 -27.97
CA GLU A 444 19.61 -6.52 -29.43
C GLU A 444 18.68 -5.40 -29.91
N ASN A 445 17.73 -4.97 -29.08
CA ASN A 445 16.86 -3.83 -29.33
C ASN A 445 17.43 -2.47 -28.90
N GLY A 446 18.76 -2.39 -28.68
CA GLY A 446 19.47 -1.13 -28.45
C GLY A 446 19.43 -0.58 -27.04
N TRP A 447 19.11 -1.42 -26.03
CA TRP A 447 19.16 -0.97 -24.64
C TRP A 447 20.58 -0.70 -24.19
N THR A 448 20.77 0.48 -23.64
CA THR A 448 22.01 0.90 -22.99
C THR A 448 21.86 0.95 -21.48
N MET A 449 22.97 1.17 -20.77
CA MET A 449 22.93 1.41 -19.31
C MET A 449 22.07 2.63 -18.96
N LEU A 450 22.10 3.68 -19.79
CA LEU A 450 21.25 4.87 -19.63
C LEU A 450 19.78 4.51 -19.75
N THR A 451 19.41 3.74 -20.79
CA THR A 451 18.04 3.27 -21.01
C THR A 451 17.56 2.48 -19.79
N ALA A 452 18.39 1.56 -19.27
CA ALA A 452 18.06 0.79 -18.08
C ALA A 452 17.80 1.67 -16.86
N ILE A 453 18.65 2.67 -16.59
CA ILE A 453 18.48 3.64 -15.50
C ILE A 453 17.19 4.42 -15.68
N ASN A 454 16.92 4.96 -16.89
CA ASN A 454 15.72 5.73 -17.17
C ASN A 454 14.44 4.89 -17.07
N VAL A 455 14.46 3.64 -17.50
CA VAL A 455 13.33 2.72 -17.30
C VAL A 455 13.10 2.45 -15.81
N MET A 456 14.14 2.27 -15.01
CA MET A 456 13.97 2.10 -13.55
C MET A 456 13.38 3.35 -12.90
N ILE A 457 13.85 4.55 -13.26
CA ILE A 457 13.32 5.82 -12.78
C ILE A 457 11.87 5.99 -13.23
N PHE A 458 11.56 5.73 -14.47
CA PHE A 458 10.20 5.86 -15.00
C PHE A 458 9.27 4.80 -14.41
N THR A 459 9.74 3.57 -14.18
CA THR A 459 8.99 2.53 -13.45
C THR A 459 8.61 3.00 -12.04
N LEU A 460 9.48 3.73 -11.37
CA LEU A 460 9.20 4.29 -10.06
C LEU A 460 8.15 5.42 -10.13
N LEU A 461 8.24 6.29 -11.14
CA LEU A 461 7.56 7.58 -11.18
C LEU A 461 6.41 7.68 -12.19
N HIS A 462 6.18 6.66 -13.02
CA HIS A 462 5.06 6.69 -13.95
C HIS A 462 3.71 6.68 -13.22
N PHE A 463 2.65 6.96 -13.94
CA PHE A 463 1.29 6.98 -13.43
C PHE A 463 0.93 5.67 -12.67
N PRO A 464 0.06 5.76 -11.66
CA PRO A 464 -0.41 4.58 -10.94
C PRO A 464 -1.37 3.73 -11.79
N CYS A 465 -1.44 2.44 -11.49
CA CYS A 465 -2.33 1.51 -12.19
C CYS A 465 -3.82 1.89 -12.05
N MET A 466 -4.65 1.39 -12.96
CA MET A 466 -6.10 1.68 -13.03
C MET A 466 -6.82 1.38 -11.72
N THR A 467 -6.47 0.27 -11.06
CA THR A 467 -7.02 -0.08 -9.75
C THR A 467 -6.77 1.01 -8.70
N THR A 468 -5.59 1.62 -8.71
CA THR A 468 -5.25 2.74 -7.81
C THR A 468 -6.03 3.99 -8.18
N LEU A 469 -6.13 4.34 -9.47
CA LEU A 469 -6.89 5.51 -9.94
C LEU A 469 -8.38 5.40 -9.59
N LEU A 470 -8.99 4.24 -9.80
CA LEU A 470 -10.37 3.97 -9.41
C LEU A 470 -10.56 4.04 -7.89
N THR A 471 -9.56 3.61 -7.13
CA THR A 471 -9.58 3.73 -5.67
C THR A 471 -9.49 5.20 -5.24
N ILE A 472 -8.61 6.00 -5.83
CA ILE A 472 -8.50 7.44 -5.59
C ILE A 472 -9.85 8.12 -5.89
N LYS A 473 -10.47 7.81 -7.03
CA LYS A 473 -11.80 8.34 -7.36
C LYS A 473 -12.84 8.03 -6.29
N LYS A 474 -12.87 6.79 -5.79
CA LYS A 474 -13.79 6.36 -4.74
C LYS A 474 -13.50 7.04 -3.39
N GLU A 475 -12.22 7.18 -3.00
CA GLU A 475 -11.83 7.76 -1.70
C GLU A 475 -11.97 9.29 -1.65
N THR A 476 -11.78 9.96 -2.79
CA THR A 476 -11.83 11.43 -2.87
C THR A 476 -13.17 11.94 -3.39
N ASN A 477 -13.97 11.07 -4.00
CA ASN A 477 -15.20 11.39 -4.73
C ASN A 477 -15.02 12.53 -5.76
N SER A 478 -13.81 12.65 -6.34
CA SER A 478 -13.42 13.74 -7.23
C SER A 478 -12.51 13.27 -8.36
N SER A 479 -12.88 13.57 -9.61
CA SER A 479 -12.04 13.29 -10.79
C SER A 479 -10.79 14.18 -10.84
N LYS A 480 -10.83 15.38 -10.23
CA LYS A 480 -9.67 16.28 -10.14
C LYS A 480 -8.48 15.61 -9.46
N TRP A 481 -8.70 14.92 -8.35
CA TRP A 481 -7.62 14.25 -7.62
C TRP A 481 -7.09 13.02 -8.33
N VAL A 482 -7.90 12.37 -9.16
CA VAL A 482 -7.44 11.28 -10.05
C VAL A 482 -6.44 11.83 -11.06
N TRP A 483 -6.77 12.93 -11.75
CA TRP A 483 -5.87 13.56 -12.71
C TRP A 483 -4.60 14.11 -12.06
N ILE A 484 -4.70 14.72 -10.89
CA ILE A 484 -3.53 15.20 -10.15
C ILE A 484 -2.60 14.03 -9.79
N SER A 485 -3.16 12.92 -9.29
CA SER A 485 -2.37 11.73 -8.93
C SER A 485 -1.81 10.98 -10.15
N PHE A 486 -2.38 11.17 -11.32
CA PHE A 486 -1.87 10.66 -12.59
C PHE A 486 -0.73 11.55 -13.13
N LEU A 487 -0.97 12.86 -13.20
CA LEU A 487 -0.06 13.81 -13.86
C LEU A 487 1.22 14.08 -13.04
N ILE A 488 1.10 14.29 -11.73
CA ILE A 488 2.26 14.68 -10.91
C ILE A 488 3.39 13.66 -10.97
N PRO A 489 3.18 12.35 -10.70
CA PRO A 489 4.25 11.35 -10.80
C PRO A 489 4.79 11.26 -12.23
N THR A 490 3.92 11.23 -13.23
CA THR A 490 4.30 11.10 -14.64
C THR A 490 5.20 12.24 -15.10
N VAL A 491 4.79 13.49 -14.83
CA VAL A 491 5.58 14.67 -15.19
C VAL A 491 6.92 14.69 -14.44
N CYS A 492 6.93 14.32 -13.15
CA CYS A 492 8.18 14.20 -12.41
C CYS A 492 9.10 13.13 -13.02
N GLY A 493 8.54 11.99 -13.42
CA GLY A 493 9.29 10.91 -14.07
C GLY A 493 9.88 11.36 -15.42
N MET A 494 9.08 12.02 -16.26
CA MET A 494 9.54 12.57 -17.53
C MET A 494 10.67 13.59 -17.35
N ILE A 495 10.50 14.54 -16.43
CA ILE A 495 11.52 15.57 -16.16
C ILE A 495 12.83 14.91 -15.69
N ILE A 496 12.78 13.96 -14.78
CA ILE A 496 14.00 13.32 -14.27
C ILE A 496 14.67 12.49 -15.37
N CYS A 497 13.92 11.74 -16.19
CA CYS A 497 14.48 11.00 -17.32
C CYS A 497 15.11 11.93 -18.37
N ILE A 498 14.50 13.08 -18.66
CA ILE A 498 15.08 14.08 -19.57
C ILE A 498 16.39 14.64 -18.99
N LEU A 499 16.42 14.96 -17.69
CA LEU A 499 17.62 15.45 -17.02
C LEU A 499 18.75 14.41 -17.02
N THR A 500 18.45 13.14 -16.73
CA THR A 500 19.46 12.07 -16.77
C THR A 500 20.01 11.87 -18.18
N ASN A 501 19.13 11.88 -19.20
CA ASN A 501 19.56 11.80 -20.61
C ASN A 501 20.44 12.98 -21.01
N PHE A 502 20.07 14.19 -20.63
CA PHE A 502 20.84 15.40 -20.92
C PHE A 502 22.22 15.37 -20.25
N ILE A 503 22.28 14.99 -18.97
CA ILE A 503 23.56 14.85 -18.24
C ILE A 503 24.45 13.80 -18.88
N TYR A 504 23.90 12.65 -19.26
CA TYR A 504 24.64 11.57 -19.91
C TYR A 504 25.26 12.03 -21.24
N ASN A 505 24.47 12.71 -22.09
CA ASN A 505 24.94 13.21 -23.38
C ASN A 505 26.04 14.28 -23.22
N ILE A 506 25.98 15.10 -22.16
CA ILE A 506 27.07 16.03 -21.85
C ILE A 506 28.34 15.28 -21.46
N VAL A 507 28.24 14.28 -20.59
CA VAL A 507 29.41 13.50 -20.11
C VAL A 507 30.03 12.67 -21.25
N GLU A 508 29.26 12.21 -22.23
CA GLU A 508 29.75 11.47 -23.38
C GLU A 508 30.44 12.40 -24.41
N PHE A 509 30.08 13.70 -24.40
CA PHE A 509 30.66 14.71 -25.29
C PHE A 509 32.03 15.23 -24.79
N PHE A 510 32.30 15.15 -23.49
CA PHE A 510 33.58 15.48 -22.86
C PHE A 510 34.46 14.24 -22.65
#